data_387c1916c086ce24969ea85ae56a3278
#
_entry.id   387c1916c086ce24969ea85ae56a3278
#
_cell.length_a   1.000
_cell.length_b   1.000
_cell.length_c   1.000
_cell.angle_alpha   90.00
_cell.angle_beta   90.00
_cell.angle_gamma   90.00
#
_symmetry.space_group_name_H-M   'P 1'
#
loop_
_entity.id
_entity.type
_entity.pdbx_description
1 polymer ?
#
loop_
_entity_poly.entity_id
_entity_poly.type
_entity_poly.pdbx_seq_one_letter_code
_entity_poly.pdbx_strand_id
1 'polypeptide(L)'
;QCLVGSEMCIRDSPYHYEAENLCRVFYPFDKVTVQHEFMPSDENRTVYTAEENGEYIVRIEDADGKTERKAKVGAETEYGMVSLLFDAFCAHTGKMPRWGMLTGIHPIKLLRQLTEQHGEAEAARLFREKYFVSNEKTALAVRTLRAQKPITDKVRENDYSLYISVPFCPTRCAYCSFVSQSVEKAKKQIPEYHRLLLEELKETAKVADALGLNLRAVYVGAVSYTHLTLPTI
;
A
#
# COMPACT_ATOMS: atom_id res chain seq x y z
N GLN A 1 1.89 -6.53 26.96
CA GLN A 1 1.74 -5.09 27.26
C GLN A 1 0.90 -4.48 26.16
N CYS A 2 -0.27 -4.02 26.52
CA CYS A 2 -1.10 -3.21 25.63
C CYS A 2 -0.35 -1.89 25.38
N LEU A 3 0.15 -1.72 24.17
CA LEU A 3 0.62 -0.42 23.72
C LEU A 3 -0.59 0.47 23.55
N VAL A 4 -0.57 1.61 24.19
CA VAL A 4 -1.58 2.65 24.18
C VAL A 4 -1.80 3.08 22.73
N GLY A 5 -3.04 3.03 22.26
CA GLY A 5 -3.39 3.34 20.89
C GLY A 5 -3.30 4.84 20.62
N SER A 6 -2.77 5.20 19.46
CA SER A 6 -2.90 6.55 18.94
C SER A 6 -4.32 6.72 18.40
N GLU A 7 -5.04 7.71 18.87
CA GLU A 7 -6.30 8.14 18.28
C GLU A 7 -6.00 9.29 17.32
N MET A 8 -6.41 9.13 16.07
CA MET A 8 -6.24 10.16 15.05
C MET A 8 -7.59 10.82 14.80
N CYS A 9 -7.67 12.12 15.06
CA CYS A 9 -8.81 12.93 14.68
C CYS A 9 -8.53 13.56 13.31
N ILE A 10 -9.28 13.15 12.31
CA ILE A 10 -9.31 13.79 10.99
C ILE A 10 -10.64 14.53 10.89
N ARG A 11 -10.58 15.85 10.83
CA ARG A 11 -11.76 16.68 10.70
C ARG A 11 -11.97 17.03 9.23
N ASP A 12 -13.14 16.68 8.69
CA ASP A 12 -13.69 17.09 7.38
C ASP A 12 -12.72 17.13 6.18
N SER A 13 -11.66 16.30 6.22
CA SER A 13 -10.76 16.20 5.11
C SER A 13 -11.20 15.02 4.21
N PRO A 14 -11.40 15.23 2.91
CA PRO A 14 -11.63 14.14 1.95
C PRO A 14 -10.42 13.20 1.84
N TYR A 15 -9.29 13.54 2.46
CA TYR A 15 -8.00 12.82 2.37
C TYR A 15 -7.69 11.98 3.62
N HIS A 16 -8.71 11.54 4.36
CA HIS A 16 -8.52 10.75 5.58
C HIS A 16 -7.79 9.43 5.33
N TYR A 17 -8.02 8.79 4.18
CA TYR A 17 -7.36 7.54 3.83
C TYR A 17 -5.84 7.71 3.65
N GLU A 18 -5.41 8.74 2.95
CA GLU A 18 -4.00 9.07 2.73
C GLU A 18 -3.32 9.45 4.04
N ALA A 19 -4.01 10.24 4.87
CA ALA A 19 -3.53 10.65 6.18
C ALA A 19 -3.37 9.44 7.12
N GLU A 20 -4.34 8.53 7.18
CA GLU A 20 -4.27 7.29 7.96
C GLU A 20 -3.09 6.41 7.53
N ASN A 21 -2.92 6.22 6.21
CA ASN A 21 -1.81 5.42 5.69
C ASN A 21 -0.45 6.06 6.02
N LEU A 22 -0.35 7.39 5.94
CA LEU A 22 0.87 8.09 6.30
C LEU A 22 1.17 7.98 7.80
N CYS A 23 0.15 8.07 8.67
CA CYS A 23 0.32 7.81 10.10
C CYS A 23 0.90 6.42 10.36
N ARG A 24 0.42 5.40 9.65
CA ARG A 24 0.94 4.02 9.78
C ARG A 24 2.40 3.87 9.35
N VAL A 25 2.91 4.75 8.48
CA VAL A 25 4.34 4.78 8.11
C VAL A 25 5.21 5.24 9.28
N PHE A 26 4.75 6.23 10.04
CA PHE A 26 5.51 6.79 11.18
C PHE A 26 5.27 6.00 12.48
N TYR A 27 4.08 5.46 12.64
CA TYR A 27 3.60 4.74 13.84
C TYR A 27 3.00 3.38 13.48
N PRO A 28 3.83 2.42 13.00
CA PRO A 28 3.33 1.16 12.44
C PRO A 28 2.71 0.21 13.46
N PHE A 29 2.93 0.44 14.75
CA PHE A 29 2.44 -0.43 15.83
C PHE A 29 1.26 0.18 16.58
N ASP A 30 0.91 1.43 16.29
CA ASP A 30 -0.17 2.13 16.96
C ASP A 30 -1.51 1.76 16.30
N LYS A 31 -2.56 1.67 17.12
CA LYS A 31 -3.92 1.54 16.61
C LYS A 31 -4.39 2.92 16.16
N VAL A 32 -4.61 3.09 14.87
CA VAL A 32 -5.14 4.33 14.30
C VAL A 32 -6.66 4.27 14.31
N THR A 33 -7.29 5.27 14.91
CA THR A 33 -8.75 5.47 14.91
C THR A 33 -9.04 6.83 14.27
N VAL A 34 -9.87 6.84 13.25
CA VAL A 34 -10.31 8.08 12.57
C VAL A 34 -11.57 8.60 13.27
N GLN A 35 -11.55 9.87 13.66
CA GLN A 35 -12.70 10.54 14.28
C GLN A 35 -12.99 11.84 13.50
N HIS A 36 -14.27 12.15 13.32
CA HIS A 36 -14.71 13.37 12.63
C HIS A 36 -14.92 14.54 13.59
N GLU A 37 -14.93 14.30 14.90
CA GLU A 37 -15.03 15.34 15.94
C GLU A 37 -13.74 15.37 16.77
N PHE A 38 -13.25 16.58 17.06
CA PHE A 38 -12.07 16.72 17.90
C PHE A 38 -12.41 16.36 19.35
N MET A 39 -11.83 15.27 19.82
CA MET A 39 -11.82 14.90 21.23
C MET A 39 -10.36 14.91 21.72
N PRO A 40 -9.92 15.93 22.45
CA PRO A 40 -8.60 15.94 23.05
C PRO A 40 -8.50 14.80 24.05
N SER A 41 -7.44 14.01 23.93
CA SER A 41 -7.10 12.94 24.88
C SER A 41 -5.74 13.23 25.45
N ASP A 42 -5.65 13.39 26.76
CA ASP A 42 -4.39 13.68 27.45
C ASP A 42 -3.40 12.49 27.47
N GLU A 43 -3.85 11.30 27.07
CA GLU A 43 -3.06 10.08 27.14
C GLU A 43 -2.66 9.51 25.77
N ASN A 44 -3.20 10.06 24.68
CA ASN A 44 -3.03 9.50 23.34
C ASN A 44 -2.39 10.50 22.37
N ARG A 45 -1.67 9.97 21.36
CA ARG A 45 -1.19 10.78 20.25
C ARG A 45 -2.36 11.23 19.40
N THR A 46 -2.44 12.52 19.14
CA THR A 46 -3.48 13.11 18.29
C THR A 46 -2.83 13.69 17.04
N VAL A 47 -3.39 13.36 15.88
CA VAL A 47 -3.03 13.96 14.59
C VAL A 47 -4.27 14.65 14.04
N TYR A 48 -4.22 15.95 13.94
CA TYR A 48 -5.31 16.79 13.45
C TYR A 48 -4.97 17.31 12.06
N THR A 49 -5.90 17.16 11.13
CA THR A 49 -5.83 17.75 9.79
C THR A 49 -7.12 18.48 9.50
N ALA A 50 -7.03 19.70 8.99
CA ALA A 50 -8.20 20.50 8.59
C ALA A 50 -7.87 21.41 7.42
N GLU A 51 -8.92 21.82 6.72
CA GLU A 51 -8.88 22.94 5.79
C GLU A 51 -9.78 24.05 6.36
N GLU A 52 -9.18 25.19 6.70
CA GLU A 52 -9.89 26.31 7.31
C GLU A 52 -9.43 27.63 6.64
N ASN A 53 -10.38 28.43 6.21
CA ASN A 53 -10.11 29.75 5.60
C ASN A 53 -9.10 29.74 4.43
N GLY A 54 -9.08 28.66 3.63
CA GLY A 54 -8.16 28.51 2.51
C GLY A 54 -6.73 28.12 2.91
N GLU A 55 -6.54 27.64 4.13
CA GLU A 55 -5.29 27.09 4.62
C GLU A 55 -5.47 25.66 5.09
N TYR A 56 -4.47 24.80 4.83
CA TYR A 56 -4.31 23.51 5.48
C TYR A 56 -3.68 23.71 6.84
N ILE A 57 -4.23 23.03 7.84
CA ILE A 57 -3.72 23.00 9.21
C ILE A 57 -3.44 21.54 9.57
N VAL A 58 -2.21 21.27 9.99
CA VAL A 58 -1.79 19.99 10.54
C VAL A 58 -1.23 20.21 11.92
N ARG A 59 -1.69 19.40 12.89
CA ARG A 59 -1.21 19.42 14.28
C ARG A 59 -0.98 17.99 14.75
N ILE A 60 0.21 17.76 15.32
CA ILE A 60 0.59 16.50 15.96
C ILE A 60 0.88 16.83 17.42
N GLU A 61 0.26 16.10 18.32
CA GLU A 61 0.41 16.29 19.76
C GLU A 61 0.47 14.93 20.47
N ASP A 62 1.47 14.73 21.29
CA ASP A 62 1.68 13.56 22.13
C ASP A 62 2.57 13.91 23.33
N ALA A 63 3.03 12.89 24.07
CA ALA A 63 3.89 13.04 25.23
C ALA A 63 5.25 13.69 24.90
N ASP A 64 5.73 13.59 23.66
CA ASP A 64 7.00 14.14 23.20
C ASP A 64 6.89 15.64 22.84
N GLY A 65 5.65 16.14 22.68
CA GLY A 65 5.41 17.54 22.42
C GLY A 65 4.32 17.83 21.38
N LYS A 66 4.35 19.06 20.86
CA LYS A 66 3.39 19.56 19.88
C LYS A 66 4.09 20.11 18.66
N THR A 67 3.64 19.71 17.49
CA THR A 67 4.07 20.24 16.20
C THR A 67 2.86 20.75 15.43
N GLU A 68 2.92 21.98 14.93
CA GLU A 68 1.88 22.56 14.07
C GLU A 68 2.50 23.05 12.76
N ARG A 69 1.80 22.82 11.66
CA ARG A 69 2.15 23.30 10.32
C ARG A 69 0.92 23.86 9.63
N LYS A 70 1.13 24.92 8.85
CA LYS A 70 0.08 25.54 8.03
C LYS A 70 0.63 25.83 6.64
N ALA A 71 -0.21 25.68 5.64
CA ALA A 71 0.09 26.03 4.26
C ALA A 71 -1.17 26.49 3.55
N LYS A 72 -1.03 27.40 2.58
CA LYS A 72 -2.17 27.80 1.73
C LYS A 72 -2.61 26.63 0.86
N VAL A 73 -3.92 26.52 0.65
CA VAL A 73 -4.50 25.55 -0.27
C VAL A 73 -4.03 25.89 -1.69
N GLY A 74 -3.40 24.92 -2.34
CA GLY A 74 -2.90 25.02 -3.71
C GLY A 74 -3.80 24.30 -4.71
N ALA A 75 -3.40 24.28 -5.97
CA ALA A 75 -4.13 23.60 -7.03
C ALA A 75 -4.17 22.06 -6.86
N GLU A 76 -3.10 21.48 -6.31
CA GLU A 76 -3.02 20.04 -5.99
C GLU A 76 -3.42 19.83 -4.51
N THR A 77 -4.72 19.80 -4.25
CA THR A 77 -5.26 19.84 -2.88
C THR A 77 -4.85 18.65 -2.03
N GLU A 78 -4.99 17.42 -2.56
CA GLU A 78 -4.57 16.20 -1.88
C GLU A 78 -3.07 16.18 -1.58
N TYR A 79 -2.25 16.46 -2.60
CA TYR A 79 -0.80 16.53 -2.45
C TYR A 79 -0.40 17.58 -1.42
N GLY A 80 -1.02 18.74 -1.43
CA GLY A 80 -0.76 19.85 -0.49
C GLY A 80 -0.95 19.44 0.97
N MET A 81 -2.09 18.81 1.29
CA MET A 81 -2.39 18.32 2.62
C MET A 81 -1.44 17.20 3.05
N VAL A 82 -1.23 16.18 2.18
CA VAL A 82 -0.40 15.02 2.51
C VAL A 82 1.07 15.40 2.66
N SER A 83 1.59 16.31 1.83
CA SER A 83 2.97 16.80 1.95
C SER A 83 3.19 17.63 3.22
N LEU A 84 2.20 18.44 3.61
CA LEU A 84 2.25 19.19 4.86
C LEU A 84 2.23 18.27 6.08
N LEU A 85 1.41 17.22 6.03
CA LEU A 85 1.34 16.20 7.07
C LEU A 85 2.66 15.41 7.16
N PHE A 86 3.25 15.07 6.03
CA PHE A 86 4.55 14.41 5.97
C PHE A 86 5.66 15.28 6.60
N ASP A 87 5.72 16.58 6.25
CA ASP A 87 6.67 17.54 6.87
C ASP A 87 6.47 17.61 8.38
N ALA A 88 5.20 17.70 8.83
CA ALA A 88 4.89 17.74 10.26
C ALA A 88 5.37 16.49 10.98
N PHE A 89 5.16 15.30 10.41
CA PHE A 89 5.66 14.04 10.98
C PHE A 89 7.18 13.96 11.01
N CYS A 90 7.85 14.37 9.94
CA CYS A 90 9.32 14.41 9.91
C CYS A 90 9.88 15.33 10.98
N ALA A 91 9.27 16.52 11.14
CA ALA A 91 9.69 17.48 12.17
C ALA A 91 9.42 16.98 13.59
N HIS A 92 8.25 16.34 13.82
CA HIS A 92 7.85 15.85 15.13
C HIS A 92 8.67 14.65 15.59
N THR A 93 8.91 13.69 14.68
CA THR A 93 9.56 12.42 15.02
C THR A 93 11.07 12.41 14.78
N GLY A 94 11.61 13.38 14.05
CA GLY A 94 12.99 13.37 13.57
C GLY A 94 13.31 12.26 12.57
N LYS A 95 12.29 11.55 12.04
CA LYS A 95 12.45 10.43 11.11
C LYS A 95 12.13 10.85 9.68
N MET A 96 12.90 10.33 8.72
CA MET A 96 12.64 10.48 7.29
C MET A 96 12.48 9.09 6.66
N PRO A 97 11.25 8.66 6.34
CA PRO A 97 11.01 7.39 5.66
C PRO A 97 11.73 7.31 4.32
N ARG A 98 12.37 6.16 4.02
CA ARG A 98 13.17 6.00 2.79
C ARG A 98 12.35 6.09 1.50
N TRP A 99 11.07 5.75 1.54
CA TRP A 99 10.12 5.91 0.43
C TRP A 99 9.39 7.26 0.45
N GLY A 100 9.84 8.19 1.30
CA GLY A 100 9.20 9.49 1.46
C GLY A 100 7.74 9.36 1.89
N MET A 101 6.88 10.14 1.26
CA MET A 101 5.45 10.14 1.52
C MET A 101 4.65 9.07 0.77
N LEU A 102 5.33 8.18 0.03
CA LEU A 102 4.65 7.11 -0.72
C LEU A 102 4.18 6.01 0.23
N THR A 103 2.87 5.86 0.35
CA THR A 103 2.21 4.84 1.19
C THR A 103 1.78 3.59 0.40
N GLY A 104 1.73 3.70 -0.92
CA GLY A 104 1.32 2.61 -1.81
C GLY A 104 2.36 1.49 -1.91
N ILE A 105 1.88 0.25 -2.10
CA ILE A 105 2.73 -0.94 -2.21
C ILE A 105 3.41 -1.10 -3.59
N HIS A 106 3.05 -0.26 -4.57
CA HIS A 106 3.55 -0.33 -5.94
C HIS A 106 4.18 0.99 -6.42
N PRO A 107 5.24 1.50 -5.78
CA PRO A 107 5.86 2.78 -6.15
C PRO A 107 6.36 2.82 -7.61
N ILE A 108 6.70 1.66 -8.18
CA ILE A 108 7.15 1.56 -9.58
C ILE A 108 6.05 1.92 -10.58
N LYS A 109 4.77 1.72 -10.25
CA LYS A 109 3.66 2.16 -11.13
C LYS A 109 3.66 3.68 -11.27
N LEU A 110 3.81 4.40 -10.18
CA LEU A 110 3.91 5.86 -10.20
C LEU A 110 5.14 6.32 -10.98
N LEU A 111 6.32 5.69 -10.74
CA LEU A 111 7.52 6.04 -11.49
C LEU A 111 7.36 5.81 -12.99
N ARG A 112 6.67 4.72 -13.40
CA ARG A 112 6.37 4.46 -14.81
C ARG A 112 5.52 5.58 -15.42
N GLN A 113 4.42 5.95 -14.77
CA GLN A 113 3.54 7.03 -15.23
C GLN A 113 4.30 8.34 -15.38
N LEU A 114 5.11 8.71 -14.40
CA LEU A 114 5.94 9.91 -14.46
C LEU A 114 6.98 9.83 -15.58
N THR A 115 7.56 8.64 -15.82
CA THR A 115 8.53 8.43 -16.90
C THR A 115 7.88 8.56 -18.28
N GLU A 116 6.68 8.07 -18.44
CA GLU A 116 5.90 8.20 -19.69
C GLU A 116 5.52 9.66 -19.97
N GLN A 117 5.23 10.43 -18.93
CA GLN A 117 4.81 11.85 -19.05
C GLN A 117 5.99 12.81 -19.22
N HIS A 118 7.10 12.58 -18.52
CA HIS A 118 8.17 13.57 -18.35
C HIS A 118 9.56 13.06 -18.73
N GLY A 119 9.72 11.77 -19.03
CA GLY A 119 11.01 11.12 -19.21
C GLY A 119 11.65 10.68 -17.89
N GLU A 120 12.61 9.74 -17.97
CA GLU A 120 13.20 9.06 -16.81
C GLU A 120 13.92 10.00 -15.84
N ALA A 121 14.68 10.97 -16.37
CA ALA A 121 15.47 11.89 -15.54
C ALA A 121 14.55 12.78 -14.68
N GLU A 122 13.50 13.33 -15.28
CA GLU A 122 12.53 14.17 -14.59
C GLU A 122 11.66 13.36 -13.63
N ALA A 123 11.22 12.16 -14.00
CA ALA A 123 10.53 11.25 -13.12
C ALA A 123 11.35 10.93 -11.85
N ALA A 124 12.65 10.67 -12.02
CA ALA A 124 13.54 10.43 -10.89
C ALA A 124 13.75 11.68 -10.03
N ARG A 125 13.73 12.89 -10.62
CA ARG A 125 13.78 14.15 -9.89
C ARG A 125 12.51 14.34 -9.08
N LEU A 126 11.32 14.15 -9.69
CA LEU A 126 10.03 14.25 -9.01
C LEU A 126 9.92 13.24 -7.84
N PHE A 127 10.42 12.03 -8.00
CA PHE A 127 10.45 11.05 -6.90
C PHE A 127 11.19 11.59 -5.69
N ARG A 128 12.30 12.28 -5.88
CA ARG A 128 13.10 12.85 -4.77
C ARG A 128 12.51 14.15 -4.22
N GLU A 129 12.13 15.06 -5.10
CA GLU A 129 11.78 16.43 -4.71
C GLU A 129 10.29 16.59 -4.36
N LYS A 130 9.41 15.93 -5.12
CA LYS A 130 7.96 16.02 -4.87
C LYS A 130 7.49 14.96 -3.86
N TYR A 131 8.01 13.72 -3.94
CA TYR A 131 7.57 12.62 -3.08
C TYR A 131 8.56 12.30 -1.95
N PHE A 132 9.66 13.02 -1.83
CA PHE A 132 10.67 12.86 -0.77
C PHE A 132 11.30 11.48 -0.69
N VAL A 133 11.31 10.73 -1.80
CA VAL A 133 11.93 9.40 -1.87
C VAL A 133 13.44 9.54 -1.83
N SER A 134 14.11 8.74 -1.00
CA SER A 134 15.57 8.77 -0.88
C SER A 134 16.28 8.48 -2.21
N ASN A 135 17.50 8.96 -2.36
CA ASN A 135 18.34 8.70 -3.55
C ASN A 135 18.51 7.19 -3.81
N GLU A 136 18.73 6.42 -2.73
CA GLU A 136 18.88 4.96 -2.79
C GLU A 136 17.62 4.27 -3.34
N LYS A 137 16.44 4.64 -2.81
CA LYS A 137 15.16 4.06 -3.25
C LYS A 137 14.75 4.53 -4.63
N THR A 138 15.05 5.77 -4.99
CA THR A 138 14.86 6.27 -6.35
C THR A 138 15.72 5.48 -7.35
N ALA A 139 17.01 5.27 -7.05
CA ALA A 139 17.89 4.47 -7.90
C ALA A 139 17.42 3.00 -8.01
N LEU A 140 16.93 2.42 -6.90
CA LEU A 140 16.33 1.08 -6.91
C LEU A 140 15.10 1.05 -7.81
N ALA A 141 14.20 2.03 -7.68
CA ALA A 141 12.97 2.13 -8.46
C ALA A 141 13.27 2.22 -9.97
N VAL A 142 14.21 3.07 -10.36
CA VAL A 142 14.65 3.20 -11.78
C VAL A 142 15.22 1.88 -12.29
N ARG A 143 16.10 1.22 -11.55
CA ARG A 143 16.65 -0.08 -11.94
C ARG A 143 15.55 -1.14 -12.10
N THR A 144 14.58 -1.16 -11.17
CA THR A 144 13.46 -2.09 -11.23
C THR A 144 12.58 -1.80 -12.46
N LEU A 145 12.27 -0.54 -12.74
CA LEU A 145 11.50 -0.14 -13.91
C LEU A 145 12.18 -0.61 -15.21
N ARG A 146 13.48 -0.35 -15.33
CA ARG A 146 14.28 -0.80 -16.49
C ARG A 146 14.29 -2.32 -16.64
N ALA A 147 14.45 -3.06 -15.53
CA ALA A 147 14.44 -4.52 -15.55
C ALA A 147 13.06 -5.11 -15.93
N GLN A 148 11.97 -4.45 -15.55
CA GLN A 148 10.61 -4.85 -15.90
C GLN A 148 10.25 -4.52 -17.35
N LYS A 149 10.81 -3.45 -17.93
CA LYS A 149 10.45 -2.93 -19.24
C LYS A 149 10.44 -3.99 -20.38
N PRO A 150 11.46 -4.87 -20.53
CA PRO A 150 11.45 -5.89 -21.59
C PRO A 150 10.28 -6.88 -21.49
N ILE A 151 9.69 -7.02 -20.29
CA ILE A 151 8.55 -7.91 -20.05
C ILE A 151 7.26 -7.13 -20.25
N THR A 152 7.17 -5.93 -19.67
CA THR A 152 5.93 -5.13 -19.71
C THR A 152 5.62 -4.57 -21.08
N ASP A 153 6.62 -4.21 -21.87
CA ASP A 153 6.45 -3.71 -23.25
C ASP A 153 5.91 -4.79 -24.21
N LYS A 154 5.98 -6.06 -23.83
CA LYS A 154 5.43 -7.19 -24.61
C LYS A 154 3.99 -7.56 -24.23
N VAL A 155 3.42 -6.90 -23.21
CA VAL A 155 2.04 -7.15 -22.79
C VAL A 155 1.09 -6.51 -23.83
N ARG A 156 0.12 -7.30 -24.30
CA ARG A 156 -0.93 -6.89 -25.25
C ARG A 156 -2.26 -6.72 -24.52
N GLU A 157 -3.19 -6.03 -25.11
CA GLU A 157 -4.53 -5.81 -24.51
C GLU A 157 -5.28 -7.10 -24.20
N ASN A 158 -5.09 -8.13 -25.04
CA ASN A 158 -5.71 -9.43 -24.89
C ASN A 158 -4.86 -10.42 -24.05
N ASP A 159 -3.75 -10.01 -23.45
CA ASP A 159 -2.99 -10.85 -22.53
C ASP A 159 -3.61 -10.82 -21.13
N TYR A 160 -3.66 -11.98 -20.46
CA TYR A 160 -4.07 -12.08 -19.07
C TYR A 160 -3.09 -12.91 -18.25
N SER A 161 -3.10 -12.66 -16.95
CA SER A 161 -2.37 -13.47 -15.97
C SER A 161 -3.36 -14.13 -15.02
N LEU A 162 -3.14 -15.41 -14.74
CA LEU A 162 -3.97 -16.20 -13.85
C LEU A 162 -3.33 -16.28 -12.47
N TYR A 163 -4.08 -15.84 -11.45
CA TYR A 163 -3.69 -15.99 -10.05
C TYR A 163 -4.53 -17.12 -9.41
N ILE A 164 -3.86 -18.15 -8.96
CA ILE A 164 -4.48 -19.29 -8.26
C ILE A 164 -4.20 -19.14 -6.78
N SER A 165 -5.23 -18.82 -6.00
CA SER A 165 -5.11 -18.66 -4.56
C SER A 165 -5.24 -20.01 -3.85
N VAL A 166 -4.37 -20.30 -2.90
CA VAL A 166 -4.43 -21.49 -2.04
C VAL A 166 -4.66 -21.03 -0.60
N PRO A 167 -5.91 -21.09 -0.08
CA PRO A 167 -6.27 -20.47 1.20
C PRO A 167 -6.01 -21.39 2.42
N PHE A 168 -5.08 -22.33 2.35
CA PHE A 168 -4.80 -23.25 3.44
C PHE A 168 -3.38 -23.12 3.97
N CYS A 169 -3.23 -22.80 5.26
CA CYS A 169 -1.95 -22.63 5.93
C CYS A 169 -1.77 -23.59 7.09
N PRO A 170 -0.60 -24.21 7.27
CA PRO A 170 -0.28 -24.94 8.51
C PRO A 170 -0.25 -23.99 9.70
N THR A 171 0.33 -22.78 9.52
CA THR A 171 0.40 -21.72 10.53
C THR A 171 0.06 -20.39 9.89
N ARG A 172 -0.53 -19.46 10.67
CA ARG A 172 -0.81 -18.13 10.18
C ARG A 172 0.32 -17.17 10.55
N CYS A 173 0.95 -16.56 9.56
CA CYS A 173 1.94 -15.51 9.79
C CYS A 173 1.32 -14.31 10.49
N ALA A 174 2.04 -13.68 11.43
CA ALA A 174 1.54 -12.54 12.20
C ALA A 174 1.15 -11.33 11.31
N TYR A 175 1.77 -11.20 10.14
CA TYR A 175 1.54 -10.14 9.15
C TYR A 175 0.60 -10.53 8.01
N CYS A 176 -0.07 -11.70 8.09
CA CYS A 176 -0.88 -12.21 6.98
C CYS A 176 -2.18 -11.43 6.83
N SER A 177 -2.37 -10.79 5.67
CA SER A 177 -3.60 -10.12 5.25
C SER A 177 -4.51 -10.98 4.37
N PHE A 178 -4.05 -12.16 3.94
CA PHE A 178 -4.83 -13.04 3.09
C PHE A 178 -5.93 -13.78 3.86
N VAL A 179 -7.02 -14.06 3.16
CA VAL A 179 -8.02 -15.02 3.64
C VAL A 179 -7.37 -16.40 3.68
N SER A 180 -7.19 -16.93 4.87
CA SER A 180 -6.55 -18.24 5.06
C SER A 180 -7.20 -19.00 6.20
N GLN A 181 -7.23 -20.34 6.02
CA GLN A 181 -7.71 -21.29 7.02
C GLN A 181 -6.59 -22.23 7.45
N SER A 182 -6.64 -22.67 8.70
CA SER A 182 -5.72 -23.71 9.18
C SER A 182 -5.95 -25.02 8.42
N VAL A 183 -4.88 -25.62 7.90
CA VAL A 183 -4.92 -26.94 7.26
C VAL A 183 -5.57 -27.99 8.16
N GLU A 184 -5.29 -27.97 9.47
CA GLU A 184 -5.88 -28.91 10.42
C GLU A 184 -7.41 -28.79 10.50
N LYS A 185 -7.92 -27.54 10.60
CA LYS A 185 -9.36 -27.28 10.70
C LYS A 185 -10.07 -27.54 9.37
N ALA A 186 -9.44 -27.23 8.26
CA ALA A 186 -10.00 -27.32 6.92
C ALA A 186 -9.69 -28.65 6.20
N LYS A 187 -9.01 -29.60 6.85
CA LYS A 187 -8.56 -30.87 6.23
C LYS A 187 -9.63 -31.58 5.41
N LYS A 188 -10.86 -31.60 5.89
CA LYS A 188 -12.00 -32.24 5.20
C LYS A 188 -12.46 -31.47 3.96
N GLN A 189 -12.16 -30.18 3.86
CA GLN A 189 -12.58 -29.30 2.75
C GLN A 189 -11.55 -29.29 1.61
N ILE A 190 -10.30 -29.65 1.88
CA ILE A 190 -9.20 -29.61 0.90
C ILE A 190 -9.50 -30.42 -0.36
N PRO A 191 -10.00 -31.68 -0.29
CA PRO A 191 -10.30 -32.47 -1.48
C PRO A 191 -11.40 -31.82 -2.35
N GLU A 192 -12.44 -31.28 -1.74
CA GLU A 192 -13.52 -30.63 -2.44
C GLU A 192 -13.06 -29.27 -3.04
N TYR A 193 -12.27 -28.50 -2.31
CA TYR A 193 -11.64 -27.31 -2.83
C TYR A 193 -10.81 -27.61 -4.09
N HIS A 194 -9.98 -28.66 -4.04
CA HIS A 194 -9.16 -29.06 -5.19
C HIS A 194 -10.03 -29.44 -6.40
N ARG A 195 -11.10 -30.21 -6.18
CA ARG A 195 -12.04 -30.57 -7.24
C ARG A 195 -12.66 -29.34 -7.89
N LEU A 196 -13.19 -28.42 -7.06
CA LEU A 196 -13.82 -27.17 -7.52
C LEU A 196 -12.81 -26.25 -8.23
N LEU A 197 -11.58 -26.15 -7.72
CA LEU A 197 -10.52 -25.37 -8.35
C LEU A 197 -10.22 -25.88 -9.77
N LEU A 198 -10.15 -27.21 -9.97
CA LEU A 198 -9.93 -27.77 -11.31
C LEU A 198 -11.10 -27.51 -12.25
N GLU A 199 -12.32 -27.50 -11.76
CA GLU A 199 -13.50 -27.13 -12.56
C GLU A 199 -13.48 -25.64 -12.92
N GLU A 200 -13.20 -24.77 -11.95
CA GLU A 200 -13.06 -23.33 -12.17
C GLU A 200 -11.97 -23.00 -13.20
N LEU A 201 -10.82 -23.69 -13.14
CA LEU A 201 -9.74 -23.51 -14.11
C LEU A 201 -10.18 -23.94 -15.53
N LYS A 202 -10.94 -25.02 -15.66
CA LYS A 202 -11.48 -25.46 -16.96
C LYS A 202 -12.48 -24.44 -17.54
N GLU A 203 -13.36 -23.93 -16.70
CA GLU A 203 -14.33 -22.91 -17.15
C GLU A 203 -13.63 -21.57 -17.46
N THR A 204 -12.64 -21.18 -16.66
CA THR A 204 -11.81 -19.99 -16.94
C THR A 204 -11.12 -20.11 -18.32
N ALA A 205 -10.57 -21.27 -18.64
CA ALA A 205 -9.94 -21.50 -19.95
C ALA A 205 -10.96 -21.35 -21.09
N LYS A 206 -12.17 -21.91 -20.97
CA LYS A 206 -13.23 -21.74 -21.98
C LYS A 206 -13.64 -20.28 -22.18
N VAL A 207 -13.77 -19.51 -21.08
CA VAL A 207 -14.09 -18.09 -21.15
C VAL A 207 -12.95 -17.32 -21.80
N ALA A 208 -11.70 -17.61 -21.45
CA ALA A 208 -10.54 -16.97 -22.04
C ALA A 208 -10.46 -17.24 -23.56
N ASP A 209 -10.69 -18.48 -24.00
CA ASP A 209 -10.74 -18.87 -25.42
C ASP A 209 -11.86 -18.12 -26.16
N ALA A 210 -13.08 -18.08 -25.58
CA ALA A 210 -14.21 -17.38 -26.17
C ALA A 210 -14.00 -15.88 -26.34
N LEU A 211 -13.19 -15.28 -25.45
CA LEU A 211 -12.81 -13.85 -25.50
C LEU A 211 -11.53 -13.58 -26.29
N GLY A 212 -10.88 -14.61 -26.84
CA GLY A 212 -9.62 -14.49 -27.57
C GLY A 212 -8.45 -14.00 -26.71
N LEU A 213 -8.44 -14.35 -25.41
CA LEU A 213 -7.42 -13.94 -24.48
C LEU A 213 -6.20 -14.89 -24.50
N ASN A 214 -5.01 -14.34 -24.31
CA ASN A 214 -3.77 -15.10 -24.26
C ASN A 214 -3.25 -15.23 -22.83
N LEU A 215 -3.10 -16.45 -22.35
CA LEU A 215 -2.48 -16.70 -21.04
C LEU A 215 -0.98 -16.39 -21.09
N ARG A 216 -0.57 -15.40 -20.30
CA ARG A 216 0.81 -14.94 -20.25
C ARG A 216 1.60 -15.45 -19.07
N ALA A 217 0.97 -15.52 -17.92
CA ALA A 217 1.60 -15.97 -16.69
C ALA A 217 0.58 -16.65 -15.78
N VAL A 218 1.05 -17.64 -15.04
CA VAL A 218 0.30 -18.28 -13.95
C VAL A 218 1.08 -18.07 -12.66
N TYR A 219 0.41 -17.53 -11.65
CA TYR A 219 0.96 -17.39 -10.31
C TYR A 219 0.11 -18.18 -9.32
N VAL A 220 0.72 -19.16 -8.65
CA VAL A 220 0.08 -19.92 -7.59
C VAL A 220 0.62 -19.38 -6.26
N GLY A 221 -0.26 -18.86 -5.42
CA GLY A 221 0.19 -18.17 -4.23
C GLY A 221 -0.86 -17.99 -3.15
N ALA A 222 -0.62 -16.97 -2.34
CA ALA A 222 -1.29 -16.58 -1.10
C ALA A 222 -0.93 -17.45 0.10
N VAL A 223 -0.45 -18.69 -0.05
CA VAL A 223 -0.19 -19.60 1.07
C VAL A 223 0.95 -20.57 0.79
N SER A 224 1.29 -21.37 1.77
CA SER A 224 2.23 -22.48 1.71
C SER A 224 1.81 -23.53 0.66
N TYR A 225 1.96 -23.18 -0.60
CA TYR A 225 1.70 -24.06 -1.75
C TYR A 225 2.57 -25.34 -1.72
N THR A 226 3.64 -25.35 -0.93
CA THR A 226 4.52 -26.50 -0.72
C THR A 226 3.80 -27.75 -0.24
N HIS A 227 2.60 -27.62 0.33
CA HIS A 227 1.75 -28.76 0.71
C HIS A 227 0.85 -29.27 -0.42
N LEU A 228 0.71 -28.51 -1.50
CA LEU A 228 -0.06 -28.91 -2.69
C LEU A 228 0.84 -29.35 -3.84
N THR A 229 2.07 -28.88 -3.88
CA THR A 229 3.07 -29.37 -4.80
C THR A 229 3.66 -30.64 -4.21
N LEU A 230 3.55 -31.75 -4.93
CA LEU A 230 4.31 -32.94 -4.67
C LEU A 230 5.78 -32.57 -4.44
N PRO A 231 6.49 -33.26 -3.53
CA PRO A 231 7.92 -33.06 -3.41
C PRO A 231 8.53 -33.30 -4.78
N THR A 232 8.87 -32.24 -5.44
CA THR A 232 9.63 -32.32 -6.66
C THR A 232 11.05 -32.66 -6.22
N ILE A 233 11.32 -33.98 -6.33
CA ILE A 233 12.59 -34.61 -6.59
C ILE A 233 13.82 -33.88 -6.06
#